data_49a3b2bbdb151fb9bfeee3782f27d0f0
#
_entry.id   49a3b2bbdb151fb9bfeee3782f27d0f0
#
_cell.length_a   1.000
_cell.length_b   1.000
_cell.length_c   1.000
_cell.angle_alpha   90.00
_cell.angle_beta   90.00
_cell.angle_gamma   90.00
#
_symmetry.space_group_name_H-M   'P 1'
#
loop_
_entity.id
_entity.type
_entity.pdbx_description
1 polymer ?
#
loop_
_entity_poly.entity_id
_entity_poly.type
_entity_poly.pdbx_seq_one_letter_code
_entity_poly.pdbx_strand_id
1 'polypeptide(L)'
;MNILDFVMVGSDDHEKSGDFYDAVFEPLKLTRVLKTQKYLGYAHSSDPEKVQFYVTHPVNGKDATFGNGTQITLLADNKEAVEKFYEIAISKGATDEGAPGVRKDGNYYGYIRDLDLSLIHISEPTRPY
;
A
#
# COMPACT_ATOMS: atom_id res chain seq x y z
N MET A 1 -11.50 -8.56 16.64
CA MET A 1 -11.49 -7.10 16.38
C MET A 1 -10.09 -6.64 16.00
N ASN A 2 -9.98 -5.87 14.95
CA ASN A 2 -8.70 -5.30 14.55
C ASN A 2 -8.37 -4.12 15.45
N ILE A 3 -7.11 -4.04 15.89
CA ILE A 3 -6.64 -2.92 16.71
C ILE A 3 -6.13 -1.76 15.85
N LEU A 4 -5.88 -2.01 14.57
CA LEU A 4 -5.39 -0.96 13.67
C LEU A 4 -6.56 -0.13 13.16
N ASP A 5 -6.47 1.17 13.34
CA ASP A 5 -7.44 2.12 12.78
C ASP A 5 -7.07 2.42 11.34
N PHE A 6 -5.85 2.90 11.12
CA PHE A 6 -5.32 3.17 9.79
C PHE A 6 -3.79 3.11 9.84
N VAL A 7 -3.18 3.13 8.67
CA VAL A 7 -1.73 3.25 8.52
C VAL A 7 -1.41 4.46 7.64
N MET A 8 -0.19 4.94 7.71
CA MET A 8 0.20 6.17 7.05
C MET A 8 1.63 6.05 6.56
N VAL A 9 1.88 6.46 5.32
CA VAL A 9 3.22 6.52 4.75
C VAL A 9 3.55 7.96 4.36
N GLY A 10 4.84 8.30 4.43
CA GLY A 10 5.30 9.62 4.06
C GLY A 10 5.55 9.75 2.56
N SER A 11 5.32 10.94 2.02
CA SER A 11 5.63 11.26 0.63
C SER A 11 5.98 12.74 0.50
N ASP A 12 6.98 13.01 -0.31
CA ASP A 12 7.38 14.37 -0.65
C ASP A 12 6.67 14.89 -1.90
N ASP A 13 6.05 14.02 -2.67
CA ASP A 13 5.33 14.37 -3.90
C ASP A 13 3.97 13.68 -3.94
N HIS A 14 2.95 14.37 -3.45
CA HIS A 14 1.60 13.83 -3.37
C HIS A 14 0.97 13.56 -4.73
N GLU A 15 1.32 14.33 -5.74
CA GLU A 15 0.76 14.11 -7.07
C GLU A 15 1.24 12.79 -7.64
N LYS A 16 2.53 12.53 -7.58
CA LYS A 16 3.11 11.26 -8.05
C LYS A 16 2.64 10.08 -7.19
N SER A 17 2.66 10.25 -5.86
CA SER A 17 2.20 9.19 -4.95
C SER A 17 0.71 8.92 -5.14
N GLY A 18 -0.09 9.94 -5.38
CA GLY A 18 -1.51 9.78 -5.67
C GLY A 18 -1.75 8.97 -6.94
N ASP A 19 -1.05 9.30 -8.02
CA ASP A 19 -1.14 8.53 -9.26
C ASP A 19 -0.74 7.07 -9.05
N PHE A 20 0.32 6.85 -8.28
CA PHE A 20 0.81 5.52 -7.96
C PHE A 20 -0.24 4.72 -7.16
N TYR A 21 -0.69 5.26 -6.04
CA TYR A 21 -1.62 4.53 -5.17
C TYR A 21 -3.03 4.39 -5.77
N ASP A 22 -3.50 5.39 -6.52
CA ASP A 22 -4.76 5.24 -7.25
C ASP A 22 -4.73 4.01 -8.16
N ALA A 23 -3.60 3.77 -8.81
CA ALA A 23 -3.45 2.65 -9.73
C ALA A 23 -3.28 1.31 -9.01
N VAL A 24 -2.35 1.24 -8.04
CA VAL A 24 -2.04 -0.05 -7.38
C VAL A 24 -3.15 -0.51 -6.46
N PHE A 25 -3.96 0.40 -5.93
CA PHE A 25 -5.06 0.06 -5.03
C PHE A 25 -6.32 -0.41 -5.76
N GLU A 26 -6.40 -0.24 -7.07
CA GLU A 26 -7.56 -0.70 -7.83
C GLU A 26 -7.81 -2.21 -7.66
N PRO A 27 -6.79 -3.09 -7.80
CA PRO A 27 -7.01 -4.51 -7.57
C PRO A 27 -7.41 -4.86 -6.14
N LEU A 28 -7.14 -3.98 -5.18
CA LEU A 28 -7.52 -4.17 -3.78
C LEU A 28 -8.86 -3.54 -3.44
N LYS A 29 -9.50 -2.89 -4.41
CA LYS A 29 -10.79 -2.22 -4.24
C LYS A 29 -10.73 -1.05 -3.26
N LEU A 30 -9.55 -0.41 -3.14
CA LEU A 30 -9.42 0.84 -2.42
C LEU A 30 -9.43 2.00 -3.40
N THR A 31 -10.12 3.07 -3.01
CA THR A 31 -10.20 4.29 -3.81
C THR A 31 -9.84 5.49 -2.96
N ARG A 32 -9.37 6.54 -3.63
CA ARG A 32 -9.09 7.79 -2.95
C ARG A 32 -10.40 8.47 -2.59
N VAL A 33 -10.63 8.68 -1.30
CA VAL A 33 -11.85 9.32 -0.78
C VAL A 33 -11.58 10.65 -0.12
N LEU A 34 -10.30 11.01 0.08
CA LEU A 34 -9.92 12.23 0.78
C LEU A 34 -8.66 12.80 0.16
N LYS A 35 -8.68 14.10 -0.07
CA LYS A 35 -7.50 14.83 -0.55
C LYS A 35 -7.45 16.18 0.15
N THR A 36 -6.36 16.44 0.86
CA THR A 36 -6.08 17.74 1.46
C THR A 36 -4.68 18.18 1.04
N GLN A 37 -4.26 19.37 1.47
CA GLN A 37 -2.91 19.82 1.21
C GLN A 37 -1.86 18.96 1.93
N LYS A 38 -2.26 18.30 3.02
CA LYS A 38 -1.34 17.50 3.84
C LYS A 38 -1.34 16.03 3.51
N TYR A 39 -2.48 15.47 3.09
CA TYR A 39 -2.54 14.01 2.90
C TYR A 39 -3.62 13.61 1.91
N LEU A 40 -3.45 12.38 1.43
CA LEU A 40 -4.44 11.64 0.65
C LEU A 40 -4.94 10.48 1.49
N GLY A 41 -6.21 10.15 1.39
CA GLY A 41 -6.79 9.03 2.14
C GLY A 41 -7.49 8.05 1.22
N TYR A 42 -7.29 6.76 1.50
CA TYR A 42 -7.84 5.66 0.72
C TYR A 42 -8.71 4.78 1.59
N ALA A 43 -9.85 4.39 1.05
CA ALA A 43 -10.80 3.52 1.73
C ALA A 43 -11.27 2.40 0.80
N HIS A 44 -11.66 1.28 1.39
CA HIS A 44 -12.24 0.18 0.64
C HIS A 44 -13.61 0.61 0.09
N SER A 45 -13.95 0.16 -1.11
CA SER A 45 -15.20 0.54 -1.78
C SER A 45 -16.45 0.12 -0.99
N SER A 46 -16.35 -0.91 -0.15
CA SER A 46 -17.46 -1.37 0.69
C SER A 46 -17.67 -0.49 1.92
N ASP A 47 -16.71 0.37 2.27
CA ASP A 47 -16.80 1.26 3.43
C ASP A 47 -16.05 2.57 3.15
N PRO A 48 -16.61 3.43 2.29
CA PRO A 48 -15.90 4.63 1.84
C PRO A 48 -15.72 5.69 2.93
N GLU A 49 -16.37 5.55 4.07
CA GLU A 49 -16.20 6.48 5.19
C GLU A 49 -15.03 6.09 6.10
N LYS A 50 -14.50 4.88 5.94
CA LYS A 50 -13.40 4.39 6.76
C LYS A 50 -12.10 4.43 5.98
N VAL A 51 -11.33 5.53 6.15
CA VAL A 51 -10.00 5.62 5.57
C VAL A 51 -9.07 4.65 6.30
N GLN A 52 -8.38 3.80 5.54
CA GLN A 52 -7.47 2.80 6.09
C GLN A 52 -6.01 3.06 5.77
N PHE A 53 -5.74 3.90 4.77
CA PHE A 53 -4.38 4.15 4.30
C PHE A 53 -4.25 5.63 3.95
N TYR A 54 -3.27 6.29 4.54
CA TYR A 54 -2.97 7.69 4.23
C TYR A 54 -1.59 7.81 3.60
N VAL A 55 -1.48 8.74 2.66
CA VAL A 55 -0.21 9.24 2.15
C VAL A 55 -0.09 10.68 2.64
N THR A 56 0.97 11.00 3.37
CA THR A 56 1.05 12.31 4.05
C THR A 56 2.39 12.99 3.88
N HIS A 57 2.38 14.32 3.94
CA HIS A 57 3.62 15.03 4.23
C HIS A 57 4.00 14.77 5.69
N PRO A 58 5.28 14.55 5.98
CA PRO A 58 5.68 14.35 7.38
C PRO A 58 5.29 15.55 8.24
N VAL A 59 4.79 15.25 9.44
CA VAL A 59 4.23 16.28 10.34
C VAL A 59 5.28 17.30 10.77
N ASN A 60 6.56 16.91 10.78
CA ASN A 60 7.65 17.83 11.16
C ASN A 60 8.13 18.72 10.01
N GLY A 61 7.53 18.60 8.82
CA GLY A 61 7.88 19.40 7.66
C GLY A 61 9.18 19.03 6.98
N LYS A 62 9.86 17.98 7.43
CA LYS A 62 11.10 17.51 6.82
C LYS A 62 10.80 16.49 5.73
N ASP A 63 11.80 16.15 4.93
CA ASP A 63 11.67 15.17 3.86
C ASP A 63 11.18 13.83 4.42
N ALA A 64 10.35 13.16 3.65
CA ALA A 64 9.88 11.83 4.00
C ALA A 64 11.03 10.82 3.95
N THR A 65 10.98 9.85 4.86
CA THR A 65 11.90 8.71 4.84
C THR A 65 11.08 7.43 4.80
N PHE A 66 11.72 6.32 4.43
CA PHE A 66 11.03 5.04 4.33
C PHE A 66 10.81 4.38 5.70
N GLY A 67 11.43 4.88 6.77
CA GLY A 67 11.30 4.28 8.09
C GLY A 67 11.95 2.90 8.16
N ASN A 68 13.28 2.85 8.26
CA ASN A 68 14.02 1.59 8.27
C ASN A 68 13.50 0.65 9.37
N GLY A 69 13.08 -0.55 8.98
CA GLY A 69 12.44 -1.49 9.89
C GLY A 69 10.91 -1.48 9.84
N THR A 70 10.32 -0.56 9.07
CA THR A 70 8.88 -0.48 8.93
C THR A 70 8.42 -1.21 7.68
N GLN A 71 7.34 -1.98 7.80
CA GLN A 71 6.70 -2.66 6.69
C GLN A 71 5.20 -2.60 6.89
N ILE A 72 4.47 -2.31 5.83
CA ILE A 72 3.01 -2.35 5.85
C ILE A 72 2.56 -3.51 4.98
N THR A 73 1.76 -4.39 5.57
CA THR A 73 1.23 -5.55 4.85
C THR A 73 -0.23 -5.31 4.54
N LEU A 74 -0.58 -5.38 3.27
CA LEU A 74 -1.93 -5.21 2.77
C LEU A 74 -2.50 -6.54 2.35
N LEU A 75 -3.80 -6.71 2.53
CA LEU A 75 -4.50 -7.95 2.25
C LEU A 75 -5.23 -7.84 0.91
N ALA A 76 -4.93 -8.74 -0.01
CA ALA A 76 -5.65 -8.87 -1.27
C ALA A 76 -6.66 -10.00 -1.18
N ASP A 77 -7.70 -9.96 -2.01
CA ASP A 77 -8.75 -10.98 -1.98
C ASP A 77 -8.28 -12.34 -2.50
N ASN A 78 -7.31 -12.35 -3.41
CA ASN A 78 -6.84 -13.58 -4.06
C ASN A 78 -5.46 -13.37 -4.68
N LYS A 79 -4.89 -14.44 -5.21
CA LYS A 79 -3.55 -14.40 -5.84
C LYS A 79 -3.49 -13.45 -7.02
N GLU A 80 -4.54 -13.41 -7.83
CA GLU A 80 -4.60 -12.54 -9.01
C GLU A 80 -4.50 -11.06 -8.59
N ALA A 81 -5.12 -10.68 -7.49
CA ALA A 81 -5.03 -9.32 -6.98
C ALA A 81 -3.62 -9.00 -6.49
N VAL A 82 -2.93 -9.94 -5.86
CA VAL A 82 -1.53 -9.76 -5.47
C VAL A 82 -0.66 -9.54 -6.71
N GLU A 83 -0.84 -10.36 -7.73
CA GLU A 83 -0.06 -10.26 -8.97
C GLU A 83 -0.33 -8.95 -9.69
N LYS A 84 -1.59 -8.53 -9.76
CA LYS A 84 -1.95 -7.25 -10.39
C LYS A 84 -1.39 -6.06 -9.64
N PHE A 85 -1.48 -6.08 -8.32
CA PHE A 85 -0.89 -5.02 -7.50
C PHE A 85 0.60 -4.90 -7.81
N TYR A 86 1.32 -6.02 -7.80
CA TYR A 86 2.76 -6.03 -8.06
C TYR A 86 3.08 -5.52 -9.47
N GLU A 87 2.39 -6.03 -10.48
CA GLU A 87 2.62 -5.63 -11.88
C GLU A 87 2.40 -4.14 -12.09
N ILE A 88 1.30 -3.61 -11.56
CA ILE A 88 1.00 -2.18 -11.67
C ILE A 88 2.05 -1.36 -10.93
N ALA A 89 2.43 -1.79 -9.72
CA ALA A 89 3.42 -1.09 -8.92
C ALA A 89 4.75 -0.98 -9.68
N ILE A 90 5.23 -2.07 -10.22
CA ILE A 90 6.49 -2.07 -10.98
C ILE A 90 6.38 -1.18 -12.22
N SER A 91 5.25 -1.25 -12.93
CA SER A 91 5.04 -0.41 -14.12
C SER A 91 5.00 1.08 -13.78
N LYS A 92 4.65 1.43 -12.55
CA LYS A 92 4.56 2.82 -12.09
C LYS A 92 5.82 3.31 -11.36
N GLY A 93 6.87 2.52 -11.35
CA GLY A 93 8.17 2.96 -10.82
C GLY A 93 8.52 2.42 -9.45
N ALA A 94 7.75 1.51 -8.88
CA ALA A 94 8.10 0.87 -7.61
C ALA A 94 9.37 0.02 -7.77
N THR A 95 10.07 -0.15 -6.66
CA THR A 95 11.25 -1.01 -6.61
C THR A 95 10.83 -2.42 -6.23
N ASP A 96 11.32 -3.42 -6.95
CA ASP A 96 11.09 -4.83 -6.63
C ASP A 96 11.84 -5.22 -5.37
N GLU A 97 11.11 -5.82 -4.42
CA GLU A 97 11.69 -6.42 -3.21
C GLU A 97 11.30 -7.90 -3.08
N GLY A 98 10.58 -8.42 -4.06
CA GLY A 98 10.19 -9.83 -4.12
C GLY A 98 8.94 -10.03 -4.94
N ALA A 99 9.08 -10.62 -6.13
CA ALA A 99 7.93 -10.92 -6.99
C ALA A 99 6.96 -11.86 -6.27
N PRO A 100 5.66 -11.82 -6.64
CA PRO A 100 4.67 -12.70 -6.02
C PRO A 100 5.05 -14.18 -6.11
N GLY A 101 4.89 -14.89 -5.00
CA GLY A 101 5.21 -16.29 -4.94
C GLY A 101 4.97 -16.85 -3.55
N VAL A 102 5.02 -18.17 -3.45
CA VAL A 102 4.90 -18.86 -2.18
C VAL A 102 6.21 -18.71 -1.40
N ARG A 103 6.11 -18.33 -0.14
CA ARG A 103 7.27 -18.13 0.74
C ARG A 103 7.44 -19.36 1.68
N LYS A 104 8.46 -19.28 2.54
CA LYS A 104 8.80 -20.38 3.45
C LYS A 104 7.67 -20.80 4.36
N ASP A 105 6.83 -19.84 4.77
CA ASP A 105 5.67 -20.10 5.63
C ASP A 105 4.47 -20.68 4.88
N GLY A 106 4.59 -20.89 3.57
CA GLY A 106 3.52 -21.40 2.72
C GLY A 106 2.53 -20.33 2.24
N ASN A 107 2.70 -19.10 2.64
CA ASN A 107 1.83 -17.99 2.21
C ASN A 107 2.32 -17.38 0.90
N TYR A 108 1.40 -16.75 0.20
CA TYR A 108 1.67 -16.13 -1.09
C TYR A 108 1.81 -14.61 -0.91
N TYR A 109 3.01 -14.10 -1.15
CA TYR A 109 3.34 -12.70 -0.92
C TYR A 109 4.03 -12.06 -2.10
N GLY A 110 3.88 -10.73 -2.21
CA GLY A 110 4.74 -9.91 -3.02
C GLY A 110 5.23 -8.72 -2.20
N TYR A 111 6.40 -8.20 -2.54
CA TYR A 111 7.02 -7.08 -1.85
C TYR A 111 7.45 -6.03 -2.85
N ILE A 112 7.13 -4.76 -2.56
CA ILE A 112 7.64 -3.63 -3.34
C ILE A 112 8.05 -2.51 -2.38
N ARG A 113 8.86 -1.58 -2.88
CA ARG A 113 9.00 -0.28 -2.26
C ARG A 113 8.29 0.72 -3.12
N ASP A 114 7.50 1.59 -2.49
CA ASP A 114 6.79 2.63 -3.22
C ASP A 114 7.76 3.73 -3.70
N LEU A 115 7.23 4.82 -4.26
CA LEU A 115 8.07 5.87 -4.84
C LEU A 115 8.92 6.61 -3.81
N ASP A 116 8.52 6.56 -2.53
CA ASP A 116 9.27 7.13 -1.42
C ASP A 116 10.03 6.06 -0.65
N LEU A 117 10.15 4.86 -1.21
CA LEU A 117 10.88 3.70 -0.71
C LEU A 117 10.28 3.06 0.54
N SER A 118 9.01 3.35 0.87
CA SER A 118 8.30 2.63 1.92
C SER A 118 8.09 1.17 1.50
N LEU A 119 8.33 0.24 2.43
CA LEU A 119 8.21 -1.19 2.16
C LEU A 119 6.76 -1.64 2.30
N ILE A 120 6.20 -2.10 1.19
CA ILE A 120 4.81 -2.56 1.12
C ILE A 120 4.79 -4.04 0.80
N HIS A 121 4.12 -4.79 1.63
CA HIS A 121 3.94 -6.22 1.53
C HIS A 121 2.48 -6.47 1.15
N ILE A 122 2.25 -7.32 0.17
CA ILE A 122 0.90 -7.67 -0.25
C ILE A 122 0.72 -9.18 -0.16
N SER A 123 -0.34 -9.64 0.49
CA SER A 123 -0.58 -11.05 0.70
C SER A 123 -2.02 -11.42 0.38
N GLU A 124 -2.23 -12.69 0.08
CA GLU A 124 -3.58 -13.23 -0.08
C GLU A 124 -4.05 -13.90 1.21
N PRO A 125 -5.38 -13.97 1.45
CA PRO A 125 -5.92 -14.45 2.72
C PRO A 125 -6.22 -15.94 2.72
N THR A 126 -5.38 -16.78 2.15
CA THR A 126 -5.73 -18.17 1.92
C THR A 126 -5.57 -19.08 3.11
N ARG A 127 -5.17 -18.55 4.23
CA ARG A 127 -4.69 -19.40 5.29
C ARG A 127 -5.71 -19.56 6.39
N PRO A 128 -6.29 -20.73 6.58
CA PRO A 128 -6.89 -21.05 7.87
C PRO A 128 -5.74 -21.28 8.86
N TYR A 129 -5.77 -20.55 9.91
CA TYR A 129 -4.76 -20.72 10.96
C TYR A 129 -5.29 -21.62 12.05
#